data_01eba1b9f6d0a615f0a16adbe0d64467
#
_entry.id   01eba1b9f6d0a615f0a16adbe0d64467
#
_cell.length_a   1.000
_cell.length_b   1.000
_cell.length_c   1.000
_cell.angle_alpha   90.00
_cell.angle_beta   90.00
_cell.angle_gamma   90.00
#
_symmetry.space_group_name_H-M   'P 1'
#
loop_
_entity.id
_entity.type
_entity.pdbx_description
1 polymer ?
#
loop_
_entity_poly.entity_id
_entity_poly.type
_entity_poly.pdbx_seq_one_letter_code
_entity_poly.pdbx_strand_id
1 'polypeptide(L)'
;MSHARRLGDLQLLIMRCLWRRGEATVAQVHETLRPDRRLALTTVATMLRKMEDKELVRHRLEGRQFVYRPVVAEQDVRRSMIGDLIQRLFDGDARALLNHLLTEGEIDADELEELQSMVAAQQGRRKKRRES
;
A
#
# COMPACT_ATOMS: atom_id res chain seq x y z
N MET A 1 7.77 -14.82 -0.18
CA MET A 1 8.17 -13.95 0.88
C MET A 1 7.68 -12.56 0.68
N SER A 2 7.51 -11.89 1.76
CA SER A 2 6.88 -10.58 1.79
C SER A 2 7.63 -9.50 1.02
N HIS A 3 8.92 -9.66 0.82
CA HIS A 3 9.69 -8.68 0.05
C HIS A 3 9.19 -8.53 -1.38
N ALA A 4 8.40 -9.47 -1.88
CA ALA A 4 7.78 -9.36 -3.19
C ALA A 4 6.76 -8.22 -3.28
N ARG A 5 6.40 -7.62 -2.14
CA ARG A 5 5.43 -6.54 -2.08
C ARG A 5 6.07 -5.15 -2.26
N ARG A 6 7.36 -5.11 -2.59
CA ARG A 6 8.01 -3.83 -2.83
C ARG A 6 7.51 -3.25 -4.14
N LEU A 7 6.95 -2.05 -4.07
CA LEU A 7 6.35 -1.38 -5.22
C LEU A 7 7.08 -0.07 -5.52
N GLY A 8 7.21 0.22 -6.81
CA GLY A 8 7.64 1.53 -7.25
C GLY A 8 6.51 2.54 -7.11
N ASP A 9 6.83 3.82 -7.27
CA ASP A 9 5.85 4.89 -7.08
C ASP A 9 4.64 4.75 -7.99
N LEU A 10 4.86 4.49 -9.26
CA LEU A 10 3.75 4.35 -10.20
C LEU A 10 2.91 3.12 -9.89
N GLN A 11 3.55 2.02 -9.54
CA GLN A 11 2.83 0.80 -9.19
C GLN A 11 1.95 1.04 -7.96
N LEU A 12 2.45 1.78 -6.98
CA LEU A 12 1.68 2.08 -5.79
C LEU A 12 0.46 2.96 -6.11
N LEU A 13 0.64 3.95 -7.00
CA LEU A 13 -0.49 4.79 -7.43
C LEU A 13 -1.57 3.97 -8.12
N ILE A 14 -1.17 3.02 -8.96
CA ILE A 14 -2.11 2.13 -9.63
C ILE A 14 -2.84 1.25 -8.62
N MET A 15 -2.08 0.68 -7.67
CA MET A 15 -2.70 -0.17 -6.63
C MET A 15 -3.69 0.63 -5.80
N ARG A 16 -3.38 1.87 -5.45
CA ARG A 16 -4.31 2.72 -4.71
C ARG A 16 -5.61 2.94 -5.47
N CYS A 17 -5.50 3.15 -6.76
CA CYS A 17 -6.67 3.30 -7.62
C CYS A 17 -7.54 2.03 -7.55
N LEU A 18 -6.92 0.87 -7.68
CA LEU A 18 -7.65 -0.40 -7.66
C LEU A 18 -8.23 -0.71 -6.28
N TRP A 19 -7.50 -0.42 -5.22
CA TRP A 19 -8.04 -0.65 -3.87
C TRP A 19 -9.26 0.23 -3.58
N ARG A 20 -9.25 1.46 -4.06
CA ARG A 20 -10.38 2.38 -3.86
C ARG A 20 -11.59 2.03 -4.71
N ARG A 21 -11.35 1.62 -5.94
CA ARG A 21 -12.44 1.32 -6.88
C ARG A 21 -12.89 -0.13 -6.82
N GLY A 22 -12.06 -1.02 -6.30
CA GLY A 22 -12.32 -2.45 -6.32
C GLY A 22 -11.85 -3.11 -7.61
N GLU A 23 -12.08 -2.48 -8.73
CA GLU A 23 -11.62 -2.93 -10.04
C GLU A 23 -11.68 -1.75 -11.01
N ALA A 24 -10.93 -1.82 -12.09
CA ALA A 24 -10.91 -0.74 -13.08
C ALA A 24 -10.34 -1.23 -14.40
N THR A 25 -10.82 -0.60 -15.48
CA THR A 25 -10.23 -0.79 -16.81
C THR A 25 -8.95 0.01 -16.90
N VAL A 26 -8.13 -0.26 -17.93
CA VAL A 26 -6.92 0.52 -18.19
C VAL A 26 -7.26 2.00 -18.35
N ALA A 27 -8.33 2.32 -19.06
CA ALA A 27 -8.76 3.70 -19.27
C ALA A 27 -9.14 4.38 -17.96
N GLN A 28 -9.81 3.68 -17.08
CA GLN A 28 -10.20 4.24 -15.77
C GLN A 28 -8.99 4.50 -14.88
N VAL A 29 -8.02 3.59 -14.90
CA VAL A 29 -6.78 3.80 -14.16
C VAL A 29 -6.04 5.00 -14.72
N HIS A 30 -5.91 5.07 -16.03
CA HIS A 30 -5.25 6.17 -16.71
C HIS A 30 -5.90 7.51 -16.35
N GLU A 31 -7.22 7.56 -16.37
CA GLU A 31 -7.97 8.77 -16.04
C GLU A 31 -7.75 9.18 -14.58
N THR A 32 -7.73 8.23 -13.67
CA THR A 32 -7.52 8.48 -12.25
C THR A 32 -6.13 9.05 -11.96
N LEU A 33 -5.11 8.59 -12.70
CA LEU A 33 -3.74 9.03 -12.48
C LEU A 33 -3.42 10.36 -13.17
N ARG A 34 -4.25 10.81 -14.07
CA ARG A 34 -3.99 11.99 -14.89
C ARG A 34 -3.65 13.26 -14.12
N PRO A 35 -4.34 13.59 -13.03
CA PRO A 35 -3.99 14.80 -12.29
C PRO A 35 -2.57 14.79 -11.73
N ASP A 36 -2.06 13.61 -11.36
CA ASP A 36 -0.75 13.48 -10.74
C ASP A 36 0.35 13.13 -11.75
N ARG A 37 -0.01 12.40 -12.78
CA ARG A 37 0.97 11.89 -13.74
C ARG A 37 0.41 11.94 -15.16
N ARG A 38 1.17 12.54 -16.06
CA ARG A 38 0.83 12.54 -17.49
C ARG A 38 1.51 11.34 -18.13
N LEU A 39 0.75 10.29 -18.31
CA LEU A 39 1.25 9.03 -18.86
C LEU A 39 0.44 8.67 -20.09
N ALA A 40 1.09 7.99 -21.03
CA ALA A 40 0.38 7.42 -22.16
C ALA A 40 -0.47 6.25 -21.67
N LEU A 41 -1.58 6.02 -22.35
CA LEU A 41 -2.47 4.90 -22.04
C LEU A 41 -1.71 3.57 -22.14
N THR A 42 -0.83 3.45 -23.14
CA THR A 42 -0.02 2.25 -23.33
C THR A 42 0.95 2.01 -22.18
N THR A 43 1.45 3.08 -21.56
CA THR A 43 2.33 2.97 -20.40
C THR A 43 1.58 2.34 -19.22
N VAL A 44 0.35 2.80 -18.98
CA VAL A 44 -0.47 2.25 -17.92
C VAL A 44 -0.81 0.77 -18.20
N ALA A 45 -1.16 0.47 -19.44
CA ALA A 45 -1.47 -0.92 -19.84
C ALA A 45 -0.27 -1.84 -19.64
N THR A 46 0.92 -1.38 -20.03
CA THR A 46 2.15 -2.15 -19.88
C THR A 46 2.46 -2.38 -18.40
N MET A 47 2.29 -1.35 -17.59
CA MET A 47 2.55 -1.47 -16.15
C MET A 47 1.60 -2.46 -15.50
N LEU A 48 0.30 -2.42 -15.86
CA LEU A 48 -0.67 -3.37 -15.32
C LEU A 48 -0.32 -4.80 -15.69
N ARG A 49 0.14 -5.04 -16.92
CA ARG A 49 0.59 -6.37 -17.33
C ARG A 49 1.77 -6.86 -16.50
N LYS A 50 2.74 -5.97 -16.28
CA LYS A 50 3.90 -6.31 -15.44
C LYS A 50 3.49 -6.62 -14.01
N MET A 51 2.52 -5.86 -13.51
CA MET A 51 2.01 -6.09 -12.16
C MET A 51 1.26 -7.40 -12.05
N GLU A 52 0.58 -7.79 -13.12
CA GLU A 52 -0.07 -9.09 -13.16
C GLU A 52 0.94 -10.22 -13.16
N ASP A 53 2.04 -10.08 -13.88
CA ASP A 53 3.12 -11.06 -13.87
C ASP A 53 3.72 -11.23 -12.48
N LYS A 54 3.68 -10.17 -11.67
CA LYS A 54 4.15 -10.22 -10.29
C LYS A 54 3.05 -10.63 -9.30
N GLU A 55 1.90 -11.01 -9.80
CA GLU A 55 0.77 -11.45 -9.00
C GLU A 55 0.22 -10.39 -8.06
N LEU A 56 0.31 -9.13 -8.46
CA LEU A 56 -0.26 -8.02 -7.71
C LEU A 56 -1.68 -7.74 -8.11
N VAL A 57 -2.00 -7.98 -9.37
CA VAL A 57 -3.33 -7.77 -9.94
C VAL A 57 -3.69 -8.93 -10.85
N ARG A 58 -4.97 -9.05 -11.16
CA ARG A 58 -5.47 -9.99 -12.16
C ARG A 58 -6.51 -9.28 -13.00
N HIS A 59 -6.73 -9.77 -14.20
CA HIS A 59 -7.74 -9.18 -15.06
C HIS A 59 -8.76 -10.22 -15.49
N ARG A 60 -9.91 -9.72 -15.90
CA ARG A 60 -10.89 -10.48 -16.65
C ARG A 60 -11.23 -9.69 -17.89
N LEU A 61 -11.70 -10.38 -18.89
CA LEU A 61 -12.15 -9.74 -20.12
C LEU A 61 -13.64 -9.43 -19.99
N GLU A 62 -14.01 -8.18 -20.22
CA GLU A 62 -15.40 -7.75 -20.21
C GLU A 62 -15.65 -7.00 -21.50
N GLY A 63 -16.39 -7.65 -22.41
CA GLY A 63 -16.50 -7.15 -23.77
C GLY A 63 -15.13 -7.18 -24.43
N ARG A 64 -14.62 -6.01 -24.82
CA ARG A 64 -13.29 -5.88 -25.44
C ARG A 64 -12.28 -5.26 -24.48
N GLN A 65 -12.65 -5.09 -23.21
CA GLN A 65 -11.81 -4.41 -22.24
C GLN A 65 -11.33 -5.37 -21.17
N PHE A 66 -10.08 -5.18 -20.76
CA PHE A 66 -9.56 -5.84 -19.57
C PHE A 66 -9.97 -5.02 -18.34
N VAL A 67 -10.52 -5.72 -17.37
CA VAL A 67 -10.87 -5.12 -16.07
C VAL A 67 -9.93 -5.71 -15.04
N TYR A 68 -9.09 -4.88 -14.46
CA TYR A 68 -8.10 -5.30 -13.48
C TYR A 68 -8.63 -5.15 -12.06
N ARG A 69 -8.25 -6.08 -11.21
CA ARG A 69 -8.57 -6.03 -9.79
C ARG A 69 -7.33 -6.36 -8.97
N PRO A 70 -7.22 -5.81 -7.75
CA PRO A 70 -6.07 -6.13 -6.90
C PRO A 70 -6.19 -7.56 -6.36
N VAL A 71 -5.06 -8.25 -6.31
CA VAL A 71 -4.98 -9.59 -5.72
C VAL A 71 -4.42 -9.50 -4.30
N VAL A 72 -3.57 -8.50 -4.06
CA VAL A 72 -2.96 -8.30 -2.75
C VAL A 72 -3.72 -7.24 -1.97
N ALA A 73 -3.85 -7.43 -0.68
CA ALA A 73 -4.55 -6.48 0.17
C ALA A 73 -3.66 -5.28 0.47
N GLU A 74 -4.28 -4.10 0.56
CA GLU A 74 -3.56 -2.86 0.87
C GLU A 74 -2.79 -2.98 2.17
N GLN A 75 -3.40 -3.59 3.18
CA GLN A 75 -2.75 -3.76 4.48
C GLN A 75 -1.48 -4.58 4.40
N ASP A 76 -1.48 -5.63 3.59
CA ASP A 76 -0.30 -6.49 3.44
C ASP A 76 0.84 -5.76 2.75
N VAL A 77 0.53 -4.97 1.73
CA VAL A 77 1.54 -4.16 1.05
C VAL A 77 2.10 -3.11 2.00
N ARG A 78 1.22 -2.43 2.74
CA ARG A 78 1.63 -1.42 3.71
C ARG A 78 2.56 -2.00 4.77
N ARG A 79 2.19 -3.16 5.31
CA ARG A 79 3.01 -3.85 6.31
C ARG A 79 4.38 -4.21 5.77
N SER A 80 4.42 -4.73 4.56
CA SER A 80 5.67 -5.15 3.93
C SER A 80 6.59 -3.96 3.66
N MET A 81 6.03 -2.87 3.15
CA MET A 81 6.81 -1.67 2.83
C MET A 81 7.32 -0.98 4.09
N ILE A 82 6.50 -0.93 5.14
CA ILE A 82 6.93 -0.35 6.42
C ILE A 82 8.04 -1.18 7.04
N GLY A 83 7.89 -2.50 7.03
CA GLY A 83 8.92 -3.40 7.54
C GLY A 83 10.24 -3.24 6.81
N ASP A 84 10.18 -3.11 5.49
CA ASP A 84 11.36 -2.90 4.67
C ASP A 84 12.03 -1.56 5.00
N LEU A 85 11.23 -0.51 5.16
CA LEU A 85 11.72 0.81 5.51
C LEU A 85 12.43 0.81 6.86
N ILE A 86 11.83 0.19 7.87
CA ILE A 86 12.41 0.12 9.21
C ILE A 86 13.73 -0.66 9.16
N GLN A 87 13.76 -1.75 8.41
CA GLN A 87 14.97 -2.55 8.29
C GLN A 87 16.09 -1.79 7.61
N ARG A 88 15.78 -1.08 6.53
CA ARG A 88 16.79 -0.37 5.74
C ARG A 88 17.27 0.92 6.34
N LEU A 89 16.36 1.71 6.88
CA LEU A 89 16.70 3.04 7.36
C LEU A 89 16.98 3.10 8.86
N PHE A 90 16.44 2.16 9.62
CA PHE A 90 16.53 2.18 11.09
C PHE A 90 17.07 0.88 11.65
N ASP A 91 17.67 0.06 10.80
CA ASP A 91 18.32 -1.19 11.20
C ASP A 91 17.43 -2.08 12.06
N GLY A 92 16.15 -2.12 11.71
CA GLY A 92 15.16 -2.93 12.40
C GLY A 92 14.57 -2.31 13.65
N ASP A 93 14.94 -1.07 13.97
CA ASP A 93 14.51 -0.41 15.20
C ASP A 93 13.32 0.52 14.95
N ALA A 94 12.12 0.02 15.24
CA ALA A 94 10.90 0.80 15.07
C ALA A 94 10.82 2.02 16.00
N ARG A 95 11.48 1.95 17.16
CA ARG A 95 11.53 3.09 18.09
C ARG A 95 12.28 4.25 17.48
N ALA A 96 13.34 3.95 16.73
CA ALA A 96 14.11 4.99 16.06
C ALA A 96 13.26 5.71 15.02
N LEU A 97 12.39 4.97 14.30
CA LEU A 97 11.46 5.59 13.36
C LEU A 97 10.49 6.51 14.08
N LEU A 98 9.89 6.05 15.17
CA LEU A 98 8.95 6.85 15.94
C LEU A 98 9.63 8.12 16.49
N ASN A 99 10.84 7.96 17.03
CA ASN A 99 11.60 9.08 17.57
C ASN A 99 11.88 10.13 16.48
N HIS A 100 12.21 9.67 15.28
CA HIS A 100 12.44 10.57 14.16
C HIS A 100 11.18 11.39 13.84
N LEU A 101 10.04 10.72 13.76
CA LEU A 101 8.77 11.38 13.47
C LEU A 101 8.42 12.43 14.52
N LEU A 102 8.66 12.11 15.78
CA LEU A 102 8.41 13.05 16.89
C LEU A 102 9.35 14.25 16.85
N THR A 103 10.63 13.99 16.58
CA THR A 103 11.66 15.01 16.56
C THR A 103 11.45 16.00 15.40
N GLU A 104 11.07 15.49 14.25
CA GLU A 104 10.85 16.33 13.07
C GLU A 104 9.49 17.00 13.05
N GLY A 105 8.67 16.76 14.07
CA GLY A 105 7.36 17.39 14.17
C GLY A 105 6.32 16.84 13.22
N GLU A 106 6.54 15.66 12.67
CA GLU A 106 5.59 15.02 11.77
C GLU A 106 4.44 14.36 12.53
N ILE A 107 4.58 14.22 13.84
CA ILE A 107 3.53 13.77 14.73
C ILE A 107 3.43 14.78 15.86
N ASP A 108 2.23 15.36 16.04
CA ASP A 108 2.01 16.29 17.15
C ASP A 108 1.51 15.56 18.41
N ALA A 109 1.35 16.30 19.52
CA ALA A 109 0.96 15.72 20.79
C ALA A 109 -0.40 15.03 20.75
N ASP A 110 -1.37 15.61 20.03
CA ASP A 110 -2.71 15.04 19.93
C ASP A 110 -2.68 13.74 19.14
N GLU A 111 -1.94 13.72 18.04
CA GLU A 111 -1.78 12.53 17.22
C GLU A 111 -1.09 11.40 18.00
N LEU A 112 -0.07 11.77 18.79
CA LEU A 112 0.64 10.80 19.62
C LEU A 112 -0.31 10.17 20.64
N GLU A 113 -1.16 10.97 21.26
CA GLU A 113 -2.14 10.47 22.21
C GLU A 113 -3.10 9.48 21.57
N GLU A 114 -3.58 9.79 20.35
CA GLU A 114 -4.42 8.88 19.59
C GLU A 114 -3.69 7.57 19.28
N LEU A 115 -2.43 7.66 18.86
CA LEU A 115 -1.63 6.48 18.55
C LEU A 115 -1.41 5.62 19.78
N GLN A 116 -1.18 6.23 20.95
CA GLN A 116 -1.04 5.49 22.20
C GLN A 116 -2.30 4.72 22.54
N SER A 117 -3.45 5.33 22.32
CA SER A 117 -4.75 4.67 22.53
C SER A 117 -4.93 3.48 21.60
N MET A 118 -4.54 3.65 20.33
CA MET A 118 -4.61 2.58 19.35
C MET A 118 -3.72 1.40 19.72
N VAL A 119 -2.50 1.70 20.18
CA VAL A 119 -1.56 0.67 20.61
C VAL A 119 -2.12 -0.11 21.79
N ALA A 120 -2.68 0.58 22.77
CA ALA A 120 -3.28 -0.05 23.95
C ALA A 120 -4.42 -0.98 23.54
N ALA A 121 -5.27 -0.54 22.60
CA ALA A 121 -6.38 -1.35 22.10
C ALA A 121 -5.88 -2.60 21.39
N GLN A 122 -4.83 -2.48 20.59
CA GLN A 122 -4.24 -3.61 19.89
C GLN A 122 -3.62 -4.62 20.84
N GLN A 123 -2.94 -4.15 21.87
CA GLN A 123 -2.35 -5.03 22.87
C GLN A 123 -3.41 -5.78 23.64
N GLY A 124 -4.53 -5.12 23.96
CA GLY A 124 -5.66 -5.78 24.60
C GLY A 124 -6.24 -6.89 23.76
N ARG A 125 -6.38 -6.67 22.45
CA ARG A 125 -6.88 -7.69 21.54
C ARG A 125 -5.93 -8.87 21.42
N ARG A 126 -4.62 -8.62 21.37
CA ARG A 126 -3.61 -9.69 21.31
C ARG A 126 -3.64 -10.54 22.56
N LYS A 127 -3.76 -9.90 23.71
CA LYS A 127 -3.84 -10.61 24.98
C LYS A 127 -5.07 -11.51 25.01
N LYS A 128 -6.22 -11.02 24.61
CA LYS A 128 -7.45 -11.81 24.53
C LYS A 128 -7.28 -13.02 23.62
N ARG A 129 -6.66 -12.85 22.47
CA ARG A 129 -6.44 -13.96 21.55
C ARG A 129 -5.55 -15.04 22.14
N ARG A 130 -4.52 -14.65 22.90
CA ARG A 130 -3.62 -15.62 23.53
C ARG A 130 -4.30 -16.40 24.64
N GLU A 131 -5.23 -15.78 25.31
CA GLU A 131 -5.95 -16.42 26.41
C GLU A 131 -7.07 -17.33 25.93
N SER A 132 -7.48 -17.21 24.67
CA SER A 132 -8.47 -18.10 24.08
C SER A 132 -7.79 -19.37 23.53
#